data_7eb3f0acc1410e93452427798b147401
#
_entry.id   7eb3f0acc1410e93452427798b147401
#
_cell.length_a   1.000
_cell.length_b   1.000
_cell.length_c   1.000
_cell.angle_alpha   90.00
_cell.angle_beta   90.00
_cell.angle_gamma   90.00
#
_symmetry.space_group_name_H-M   'P 1'
#
loop_
_entity.id
_entity.type
_entity.pdbx_description
1 polymer ?
#
loop_
_entity_poly.entity_id
_entity_poly.type
_entity_poly.pdbx_seq_one_letter_code
_entity_poly.pdbx_strand_id
1 'polypeptide(L)'
;SEAQPKIIEKYEIVRGKTEQLIQGKGFGLLTVYNMSLSENNQFGFYYYNQDGDIERMSINFDDIKIKEVEEDTARLEVYVEQETNTYCSVLLGCETETKPISNEQYMLIVPKGTITGSDELVFE
;
A
#
# COMPACT_ATOMS: atom_id res chain seq x y z
N SER A 1 5.63 -25.93 -6.55
CA SER A 1 5.72 -24.73 -5.74
C SER A 1 4.62 -23.74 -6.16
N GLU A 2 4.01 -23.10 -5.20
CA GLU A 2 2.97 -22.13 -5.45
C GLU A 2 3.49 -20.71 -5.22
N ALA A 3 3.05 -19.77 -6.06
CA ALA A 3 3.29 -18.37 -5.84
C ALA A 3 2.30 -17.86 -4.79
N GLN A 4 2.80 -17.22 -3.75
CA GLN A 4 1.99 -16.68 -2.68
C GLN A 4 2.39 -15.23 -2.39
N PRO A 5 1.42 -14.35 -2.11
CA PRO A 5 1.75 -13.00 -1.69
C PRO A 5 2.32 -13.00 -0.28
N LYS A 6 3.29 -12.14 -0.04
CA LYS A 6 3.86 -11.93 1.28
C LYS A 6 4.00 -10.44 1.54
N ILE A 7 3.52 -10.00 2.68
CA ILE A 7 3.70 -8.62 3.13
C ILE A 7 5.11 -8.49 3.69
N ILE A 8 5.89 -7.61 3.12
CA ILE A 8 7.27 -7.36 3.55
C ILE A 8 7.41 -6.09 4.37
N GLU A 9 6.51 -5.12 4.20
CA GLU A 9 6.53 -3.87 4.98
C GLU A 9 5.12 -3.37 5.20
N LYS A 10 4.92 -2.67 6.32
CA LYS A 10 3.66 -2.00 6.66
C LYS A 10 3.97 -0.61 7.18
N TYR A 11 3.22 0.37 6.70
CA TYR A 11 3.39 1.76 7.11
C TYR A 11 2.04 2.36 7.47
N GLU A 12 1.94 2.97 8.65
CA GLU A 12 0.75 3.71 9.01
C GLU A 12 0.76 5.06 8.30
N ILE A 13 -0.37 5.40 7.68
CA ILE A 13 -0.52 6.66 6.95
C ILE A 13 -0.88 7.77 7.93
N VAL A 14 -0.23 8.91 7.78
CA VAL A 14 -0.51 10.07 8.61
C VAL A 14 -1.83 10.68 8.19
N ARG A 15 -2.71 10.88 9.16
CA ARG A 15 -3.98 11.54 8.91
C ARG A 15 -3.75 13.02 8.69
N GLY A 16 -4.28 13.55 7.61
CA GLY A 16 -4.18 14.96 7.29
C GLY A 16 -5.19 15.81 8.06
N LYS A 17 -5.13 17.11 7.84
CA LYS A 17 -6.08 18.03 8.43
C LYS A 17 -7.36 18.03 7.60
N THR A 18 -8.49 17.92 8.27
CA THR A 18 -9.79 17.84 7.62
C THR A 18 -10.26 19.16 7.04
N GLU A 19 -9.61 20.25 7.40
CA GLU A 19 -10.00 21.57 6.90
C GLU A 19 -9.56 21.82 5.45
N GLN A 20 -8.67 21.02 4.91
CA GLN A 20 -8.22 21.19 3.54
C GLN A 20 -9.27 20.66 2.58
N LEU A 21 -9.91 21.57 1.88
CA LEU A 21 -10.91 21.21 0.90
C LEU A 21 -10.26 20.98 -0.44
N ILE A 22 -10.24 19.72 -0.85
CA ILE A 22 -9.80 19.34 -2.20
C ILE A 22 -11.06 19.05 -2.98
N GLN A 23 -11.25 19.75 -4.08
CA GLN A 23 -12.41 19.53 -4.92
C GLN A 23 -12.12 18.45 -5.95
N GLY A 24 -13.10 17.56 -6.12
CA GLY A 24 -13.00 16.52 -7.11
C GLY A 24 -13.29 15.14 -6.53
N LYS A 25 -13.09 14.15 -7.36
CA LYS A 25 -13.33 12.74 -7.02
C LYS A 25 -12.20 12.24 -6.12
N GLY A 26 -12.50 11.26 -5.29
CA GLY A 26 -11.54 10.76 -4.32
C GLY A 26 -11.35 11.69 -3.15
N PHE A 27 -12.26 12.62 -2.99
CA PHE A 27 -12.21 13.70 -2.02
C PHE A 27 -11.86 13.26 -0.59
N GLY A 28 -12.53 12.22 -0.08
CA GLY A 28 -12.26 11.75 1.28
C GLY A 28 -10.83 11.24 1.45
N LEU A 29 -10.33 10.49 0.49
CA LEU A 29 -8.98 9.97 0.52
C LEU A 29 -7.95 11.11 0.49
N LEU A 30 -8.11 12.04 -0.44
CA LEU A 30 -7.16 13.13 -0.61
C LEU A 30 -7.19 14.11 0.57
N THR A 31 -8.37 14.37 1.13
CA THR A 31 -8.52 15.34 2.20
C THR A 31 -8.14 14.80 3.56
N VAL A 32 -8.67 13.63 3.93
CA VAL A 32 -8.48 13.07 5.26
C VAL A 32 -7.02 12.65 5.48
N TYR A 33 -6.37 12.15 4.46
CA TYR A 33 -5.01 11.65 4.57
C TYR A 33 -3.97 12.55 3.89
N ASN A 34 -4.39 13.73 3.45
CA ASN A 34 -3.48 14.70 2.83
C ASN A 34 -2.64 14.08 1.71
N MET A 35 -3.31 13.31 0.88
CA MET A 35 -2.67 12.64 -0.25
C MET A 35 -2.73 13.51 -1.50
N SER A 36 -1.81 13.31 -2.41
CA SER A 36 -1.75 14.06 -3.65
C SER A 36 -1.49 13.14 -4.84
N LEU A 37 -1.95 13.56 -6.00
CA LEU A 37 -1.64 12.88 -7.24
C LEU A 37 -1.08 13.89 -8.21
N SER A 38 0.13 13.66 -8.68
CA SER A 38 0.80 14.54 -9.63
C SER A 38 0.42 14.24 -11.07
N GLU A 39 0.75 15.15 -11.97
CA GLU A 39 0.54 14.96 -13.42
C GLU A 39 1.32 13.75 -13.96
N ASN A 40 2.39 13.37 -13.29
CA ASN A 40 3.19 12.22 -13.67
C ASN A 40 2.66 10.91 -13.06
N ASN A 41 1.43 10.92 -12.58
CA ASN A 41 0.80 9.76 -11.97
C ASN A 41 1.51 9.27 -10.71
N GLN A 42 2.14 10.18 -9.97
CA GLN A 42 2.80 9.87 -8.70
C GLN A 42 1.87 10.20 -7.55
N PHE A 43 1.59 9.19 -6.74
CA PHE A 43 0.72 9.29 -5.57
C PHE A 43 1.57 9.58 -4.35
N GLY A 44 1.37 10.73 -3.72
CA GLY A 44 2.17 11.16 -2.57
C GLY A 44 1.36 11.13 -1.28
N PHE A 45 1.99 10.71 -0.21
CA PHE A 45 1.39 10.68 1.11
C PHE A 45 2.48 10.66 2.17
N TYR A 46 2.08 10.88 3.44
CA TYR A 46 2.98 10.86 4.58
C TYR A 46 2.72 9.63 5.44
N TYR A 47 3.78 9.06 5.99
CA TYR A 47 3.68 7.88 6.82
C TYR A 47 4.61 8.00 8.02
N TYR A 48 4.36 7.17 9.05
CA TYR A 48 5.23 7.09 10.22
C TYR A 48 6.28 6.00 9.98
N ASN A 49 7.54 6.38 10.15
CA ASN A 49 8.62 5.41 10.07
C ASN A 49 8.78 4.66 11.40
N GLN A 50 9.77 3.78 11.48
CA GLN A 50 9.98 2.96 12.68
C GLN A 50 10.32 3.76 13.91
N ASP A 51 10.89 4.94 13.75
CA ASP A 51 11.24 5.83 14.86
C ASP A 51 10.08 6.74 15.26
N GLY A 52 8.96 6.64 14.58
CA GLY A 52 7.80 7.49 14.81
C GLY A 52 7.87 8.84 14.12
N ASP A 53 8.88 9.06 13.29
CA ASP A 53 8.99 10.29 12.51
C ASP A 53 8.13 10.22 11.26
N ILE A 54 7.77 11.38 10.75
CA ILE A 54 6.94 11.48 9.56
C ILE A 54 7.83 11.64 8.33
N GLU A 55 7.61 10.78 7.36
CA GLU A 55 8.30 10.82 6.08
C GLU A 55 7.30 10.85 4.94
N ARG A 56 7.74 11.28 3.78
CA ARG A 56 6.91 11.31 2.59
C ARG A 56 7.28 10.17 1.66
N MET A 57 6.24 9.53 1.09
CA MET A 57 6.39 8.50 0.08
C MET A 57 5.69 8.92 -1.20
N SER A 58 6.28 8.56 -2.34
CA SER A 58 5.69 8.79 -3.65
C SER A 58 5.77 7.50 -4.44
N ILE A 59 4.62 7.04 -4.94
CA ILE A 59 4.51 5.76 -5.64
C ILE A 59 3.70 5.99 -6.91
N ASN A 60 4.07 5.28 -7.98
CA ASN A 60 3.27 5.33 -9.21
C ASN A 60 1.87 4.81 -8.90
N PHE A 61 0.86 5.59 -9.25
CA PHE A 61 -0.53 5.27 -8.93
C PHE A 61 -0.99 3.97 -9.57
N ASP A 62 -0.42 3.60 -10.70
CA ASP A 62 -0.77 2.35 -11.38
C ASP A 62 -0.31 1.11 -10.61
N ASP A 63 0.62 1.28 -9.68
CA ASP A 63 1.14 0.18 -8.86
C ASP A 63 0.41 0.02 -7.54
N ILE A 64 -0.58 0.87 -7.26
CA ILE A 64 -1.31 0.86 -6.00
C ILE A 64 -2.69 0.25 -6.20
N LYS A 65 -3.04 -0.68 -5.32
CA LYS A 65 -4.42 -1.14 -5.15
C LYS A 65 -4.97 -0.52 -3.88
N ILE A 66 -6.25 -0.20 -3.87
CA ILE A 66 -6.90 0.41 -2.73
C ILE A 66 -8.00 -0.51 -2.23
N LYS A 67 -8.03 -0.70 -0.91
CA LYS A 67 -9.04 -1.54 -0.26
C LYS A 67 -9.61 -0.82 0.94
N GLU A 68 -10.93 -0.81 1.07
CA GLU A 68 -11.61 -0.31 2.25
C GLU A 68 -11.89 -1.43 3.23
N VAL A 69 -11.64 -1.19 4.50
CA VAL A 69 -11.84 -2.20 5.56
C VAL A 69 -12.49 -1.55 6.77
N GLU A 70 -13.04 -2.39 7.65
CA GLU A 70 -13.65 -1.96 8.90
C GLU A 70 -12.58 -1.70 9.97
N GLU A 71 -11.74 -0.71 9.73
CA GLU A 71 -10.67 -0.30 10.64
C GLU A 71 -10.66 1.21 10.74
N ASP A 72 -10.02 1.76 11.78
CA ASP A 72 -10.01 3.21 12.03
C ASP A 72 -8.81 3.93 11.43
N THR A 73 -7.78 3.21 11.03
CA THR A 73 -6.55 3.79 10.52
C THR A 73 -6.28 3.33 9.11
N ALA A 74 -5.52 4.15 8.39
CA ALA A 74 -5.06 3.80 7.05
C ALA A 74 -3.62 3.30 7.12
N ARG A 75 -3.31 2.33 6.28
CA ARG A 75 -1.94 1.82 6.17
C ARG A 75 -1.61 1.44 4.74
N LEU A 76 -0.33 1.48 4.44
CA LEU A 76 0.21 0.93 3.21
C LEU A 76 0.85 -0.41 3.53
N GLU A 77 0.50 -1.42 2.77
CA GLU A 77 1.18 -2.71 2.83
C GLU A 77 1.96 -2.90 1.55
N VAL A 78 3.25 -3.19 1.70
CA VAL A 78 4.11 -3.53 0.57
C VAL A 78 4.26 -5.04 0.55
N TYR A 79 4.00 -5.64 -0.59
CA TYR A 79 4.08 -7.08 -0.71
C TYR A 79 4.75 -7.50 -2.01
N VAL A 80 5.27 -8.71 -1.98
CA VAL A 80 5.82 -9.38 -3.16
C VAL A 80 5.21 -10.77 -3.24
N GLU A 81 5.13 -11.31 -4.43
CA GLU A 81 4.85 -12.73 -4.57
C GLU A 81 6.15 -13.48 -4.35
N GLN A 82 6.07 -14.59 -3.65
CA GLN A 82 7.21 -15.43 -3.38
C GLN A 82 6.91 -16.86 -3.74
N GLU A 83 7.96 -17.59 -4.04
CA GLU A 83 7.88 -19.00 -4.38
C GLU A 83 8.70 -19.78 -3.37
N THR A 84 8.15 -20.89 -2.92
CA THR A 84 8.83 -21.79 -1.98
C THR A 84 9.13 -23.09 -2.70
N ASN A 85 10.40 -23.49 -2.70
CA ASN A 85 10.86 -24.73 -3.30
C ASN A 85 11.53 -25.59 -2.25
N THR A 86 11.29 -26.89 -2.33
CA THR A 86 11.90 -27.84 -1.43
C THR A 86 12.90 -28.71 -2.20
N TYR A 87 14.12 -28.77 -1.69
CA TYR A 87 15.20 -29.56 -2.26
C TYR A 87 15.58 -30.65 -1.26
N CYS A 88 15.61 -31.88 -1.72
CA CYS A 88 15.93 -33.01 -0.86
C CYS A 88 17.20 -33.68 -1.29
N SER A 89 18.04 -34.05 -0.31
CA SER A 89 19.28 -34.79 -0.49
C SER A 89 19.26 -36.05 0.35
N VAL A 90 19.84 -37.13 -0.16
CA VAL A 90 19.92 -38.39 0.59
C VAL A 90 20.73 -38.22 1.87
N LEU A 91 21.73 -37.35 1.85
CA LEU A 91 22.64 -37.19 2.99
C LEU A 91 22.19 -36.12 3.96
N LEU A 92 21.59 -35.02 3.45
CA LEU A 92 21.31 -33.82 4.24
C LEU A 92 19.82 -33.63 4.57
N GLY A 93 18.96 -34.50 4.04
CA GLY A 93 17.52 -34.33 4.20
C GLY A 93 16.95 -33.26 3.27
N CYS A 94 15.85 -32.66 3.66
CA CYS A 94 15.17 -31.68 2.83
C CYS A 94 15.39 -30.26 3.33
N GLU A 95 15.61 -29.34 2.41
CA GLU A 95 15.74 -27.93 2.69
C GLU A 95 14.68 -27.18 1.89
N THR A 96 14.15 -26.13 2.49
CA THR A 96 13.16 -25.27 1.86
C THR A 96 13.77 -23.90 1.61
N GLU A 97 13.62 -23.42 0.38
CA GLU A 97 14.07 -22.10 -0.03
C GLU A 97 12.87 -21.28 -0.46
N THR A 98 12.78 -20.05 0.04
CA THR A 98 11.74 -19.12 -0.34
C THR A 98 12.38 -17.87 -0.93
N LYS A 99 11.91 -17.46 -2.10
CA LYS A 99 12.45 -16.30 -2.78
C LYS A 99 11.34 -15.45 -3.42
N PRO A 100 11.53 -14.14 -3.52
CA PRO A 100 10.60 -13.30 -4.25
C PRO A 100 10.68 -13.58 -5.75
N ILE A 101 9.51 -13.56 -6.41
CA ILE A 101 9.41 -13.79 -7.85
C ILE A 101 8.72 -12.61 -8.57
N SER A 102 8.34 -11.58 -7.84
CA SER A 102 7.74 -10.38 -8.42
C SER A 102 8.39 -9.12 -7.88
N ASN A 103 8.11 -8.00 -8.55
CA ASN A 103 8.44 -6.68 -8.04
C ASN A 103 7.52 -6.35 -6.86
N GLU A 104 7.89 -5.32 -6.11
CA GLU A 104 7.06 -4.83 -5.03
C GLU A 104 5.73 -4.31 -5.56
N GLN A 105 4.67 -4.63 -4.85
CA GLN A 105 3.32 -4.16 -5.11
C GLN A 105 2.80 -3.48 -3.86
N TYR A 106 1.84 -2.59 -4.03
CA TYR A 106 1.37 -1.74 -2.95
C TYR A 106 -0.12 -1.86 -2.77
N MET A 107 -0.54 -2.06 -1.52
CA MET A 107 -1.94 -2.07 -1.13
C MET A 107 -2.17 -0.96 -0.13
N LEU A 108 -2.96 0.03 -0.51
CA LEU A 108 -3.40 1.08 0.40
C LEU A 108 -4.69 0.61 1.05
N ILE A 109 -4.67 0.45 2.36
CA ILE A 109 -5.81 -0.03 3.13
C ILE A 109 -6.34 1.12 3.94
N VAL A 110 -7.59 1.47 3.71
CA VAL A 110 -8.21 2.65 4.32
C VAL A 110 -9.52 2.27 4.99
N PRO A 111 -9.97 3.07 5.96
CA PRO A 111 -11.26 2.84 6.60
C PRO A 111 -12.41 2.91 5.59
N LYS A 112 -13.43 2.12 5.83
CA LYS A 112 -14.63 2.11 5.02
C LYS A 112 -15.27 3.50 5.02
N GLY A 113 -15.67 3.97 3.85
CA GLY A 113 -16.22 5.30 3.68
C GLY A 113 -15.20 6.40 3.41
N THR A 114 -13.91 6.06 3.37
CA THR A 114 -12.86 7.04 3.06
C THR A 114 -12.95 7.53 1.62
N ILE A 115 -13.26 6.62 0.70
CA ILE A 115 -13.41 6.98 -0.70
C ILE A 115 -14.84 7.47 -0.91
N THR A 116 -14.96 8.72 -1.30
CA THR A 116 -16.26 9.38 -1.49
C THR A 116 -16.39 9.91 -2.90
N GLY A 117 -17.56 10.41 -3.22
CA GLY A 117 -17.84 10.93 -4.54
C GLY A 117 -18.28 9.81 -5.45
N SER A 118 -18.01 9.89 -6.70
CA SER A 118 -18.60 9.05 -7.74
C SER A 118 -17.91 7.70 -7.88
N ASP A 119 -17.63 7.04 -6.78
CA ASP A 119 -17.14 5.66 -6.75
C ASP A 119 -15.81 5.44 -7.44
N GLU A 120 -15.10 6.50 -7.73
CA GLU A 120 -13.86 6.37 -8.48
C GLU A 120 -12.86 7.42 -8.03
N LEU A 121 -11.62 7.03 -8.04
CA LEU A 121 -10.51 7.92 -7.83
C LEU A 121 -10.11 8.48 -9.19
N VAL A 122 -10.81 9.52 -9.63
CA VAL A 122 -10.47 10.19 -10.88
C VAL A 122 -9.72 11.45 -10.53
N PHE A 123 -8.48 11.50 -10.96
CA PHE A 123 -7.58 12.61 -10.71
C PHE A 123 -7.32 13.33 -12.03
N GLU A 124 -7.50 14.59 -12.01
CA GLU A 124 -7.25 15.42 -13.19
C GLU A 124 -6.09 16.40 -12.95
#